data_e3fe1cb42185790b041b4d9ce8426347
#
_entry.id   e3fe1cb42185790b041b4d9ce8426347
#
_cell.length_a   1.000
_cell.length_b   1.000
_cell.length_c   1.000
_cell.angle_alpha   90.00
_cell.angle_beta   90.00
_cell.angle_gamma   90.00
#
_symmetry.space_group_name_H-M   'P 1'
#
loop_
_entity.id
_entity.type
_entity.pdbx_description
1 polymer ?
#
loop_
_entity_poly.entity_id
_entity_poly.type
_entity_poly.pdbx_seq_one_letter_code
_entity_poly.pdbx_strand_id
1 'polypeptide(L)'
;MTNTYLDALPLDLQHLVRRATANLEREFAGTFGRETVERFIADSIEALVPTAKVQTFLPLLTERFARDRLRALAKLEGSLGGGVPGVLFLCVHNAGRSQMAAGWLRHLAGDHVMVWSGGSEPASEINPAAIEAMAEVGIDITAEFPKPWTDEIVRAVDVVVTMGCGDACPLYPGKRYEDWELADPAGQDLAAVRPIRDEIRDRVERLLASLQPPV
;
A
#
# COMPACT_ATOMS: atom_id res chain seq x y z
N MET A 1 18.16 9.32 -17.40
CA MET A 1 17.14 10.39 -17.26
C MET A 1 17.42 11.12 -15.96
N THR A 2 17.66 12.44 -16.00
CA THR A 2 17.81 13.28 -14.80
C THR A 2 16.45 13.36 -14.11
N ASN A 3 16.36 12.88 -12.87
CA ASN A 3 15.12 13.00 -12.10
C ASN A 3 15.12 14.37 -11.42
N THR A 4 14.32 15.29 -11.94
CA THR A 4 14.22 16.68 -11.48
C THR A 4 13.89 16.77 -9.97
N TYR A 5 13.12 15.84 -9.42
CA TYR A 5 12.78 15.82 -7.99
C TYR A 5 13.95 15.36 -7.14
N LEU A 6 14.71 14.36 -7.58
CA LEU A 6 15.88 13.88 -6.85
C LEU A 6 16.96 14.96 -6.79
N ASP A 7 17.21 15.64 -7.92
CA ASP A 7 18.21 16.70 -8.02
C ASP A 7 17.84 17.95 -7.21
N ALA A 8 16.53 18.18 -6.96
CA ALA A 8 16.03 19.27 -6.13
C ALA A 8 16.11 19.02 -4.62
N LEU A 9 16.34 17.77 -4.20
CA LEU A 9 16.46 17.45 -2.77
C LEU A 9 17.78 17.96 -2.20
N PRO A 10 17.86 18.27 -0.88
CA PRO A 10 19.10 18.45 -0.15
C PRO A 10 20.06 17.28 -0.34
N LEU A 11 21.37 17.52 -0.35
CA LEU A 11 22.40 16.50 -0.63
C LEU A 11 22.34 15.29 0.31
N ASP A 12 22.03 15.52 1.59
CA ASP A 12 21.87 14.47 2.59
C ASP A 12 20.70 13.53 2.23
N LEU A 13 19.58 14.08 1.78
CA LEU A 13 18.42 13.30 1.34
C LEU A 13 18.72 12.56 0.03
N GLN A 14 19.47 13.19 -0.91
CA GLN A 14 19.93 12.48 -2.11
C GLN A 14 20.79 11.27 -1.76
N HIS A 15 21.68 11.37 -0.76
CA HIS A 15 22.46 10.24 -0.28
C HIS A 15 21.60 9.12 0.28
N LEU A 16 20.54 9.46 1.03
CA LEU A 16 19.60 8.46 1.56
C LEU A 16 18.83 7.77 0.45
N VAL A 17 18.37 8.49 -0.58
CA VAL A 17 17.72 7.89 -1.75
C VAL A 17 18.65 6.96 -2.52
N ARG A 18 19.93 7.34 -2.74
CA ARG A 18 20.91 6.44 -3.37
C ARG A 18 21.13 5.17 -2.55
N ARG A 19 21.14 5.28 -1.21
CA ARG A 19 21.23 4.11 -0.32
C ARG A 19 20.00 3.23 -0.42
N ALA A 20 18.79 3.82 -0.48
CA ALA A 20 17.53 3.12 -0.72
C ALA A 20 17.55 2.35 -2.05
N THR A 21 18.03 2.99 -3.14
CA THR A 21 18.22 2.34 -4.43
C THR A 21 19.14 1.12 -4.32
N ALA A 22 20.30 1.27 -3.70
CA ALA A 22 21.26 0.16 -3.53
C ALA A 22 20.70 -0.98 -2.66
N ASN A 23 19.82 -0.69 -1.68
CA ASN A 23 19.13 -1.71 -0.91
C ASN A 23 18.19 -2.53 -1.78
N LEU A 24 17.37 -1.86 -2.61
CA LEU A 24 16.43 -2.52 -3.52
C LEU A 24 17.16 -3.27 -4.64
N GLU A 25 18.26 -2.75 -5.18
CA GLU A 25 19.10 -3.49 -6.14
C GLU A 25 19.57 -4.82 -5.58
N ARG A 26 19.95 -4.87 -4.29
CA ARG A 26 20.36 -6.12 -3.63
C ARG A 26 19.17 -7.03 -3.33
N GLU A 27 18.04 -6.47 -2.86
CA GLU A 27 16.82 -7.25 -2.54
C GLU A 27 16.26 -7.94 -3.79
N PHE A 28 16.28 -7.25 -4.94
CA PHE A 28 15.74 -7.77 -6.20
C PHE A 28 16.83 -8.27 -7.17
N ALA A 29 18.05 -8.53 -6.68
CA ALA A 29 19.13 -9.07 -7.50
C ALA A 29 18.70 -10.37 -8.20
N GLY A 30 18.91 -10.45 -9.50
CA GLY A 30 18.50 -11.60 -10.33
C GLY A 30 17.03 -11.52 -10.80
N THR A 31 16.20 -10.63 -10.24
CA THR A 31 14.83 -10.39 -10.73
C THR A 31 14.79 -9.15 -11.60
N PHE A 32 15.34 -8.02 -11.13
CA PHE A 32 15.34 -6.75 -11.86
C PHE A 32 16.75 -6.20 -12.04
N GLY A 33 16.97 -5.60 -13.22
CA GLY A 33 18.17 -4.80 -13.47
C GLY A 33 18.12 -3.46 -12.74
N ARG A 34 19.30 -2.86 -12.56
CA ARG A 34 19.50 -1.55 -11.91
C ARG A 34 18.58 -0.46 -12.50
N GLU A 35 18.46 -0.38 -13.82
CA GLU A 35 17.65 0.63 -14.50
C GLU A 35 16.17 0.54 -14.07
N THR A 36 15.63 -0.66 -13.91
CA THR A 36 14.26 -0.86 -13.42
C THR A 36 14.11 -0.35 -11.99
N VAL A 37 15.04 -0.69 -11.11
CA VAL A 37 15.01 -0.23 -9.70
C VAL A 37 15.12 1.29 -9.61
N GLU A 38 16.05 1.90 -10.35
CA GLU A 38 16.24 3.36 -10.40
C GLU A 38 14.97 4.07 -10.90
N ARG A 39 14.30 3.53 -11.94
CA ARG A 39 13.03 4.07 -12.44
C ARG A 39 11.94 4.01 -11.38
N PHE A 40 11.76 2.86 -10.69
CA PHE A 40 10.74 2.71 -9.66
C PHE A 40 10.99 3.62 -8.45
N ILE A 41 12.24 3.86 -8.08
CA ILE A 41 12.60 4.86 -7.07
C ILE A 41 12.20 6.26 -7.54
N ALA A 42 12.56 6.61 -8.78
CA ALA A 42 12.27 7.91 -9.36
C ALA A 42 10.77 8.21 -9.43
N ASP A 43 10.00 7.27 -9.96
CA ASP A 43 8.54 7.39 -10.05
C ASP A 43 7.88 7.43 -8.66
N SER A 44 8.44 6.69 -7.69
CA SER A 44 7.89 6.65 -6.33
C SER A 44 8.14 7.95 -5.56
N ILE A 45 9.29 8.58 -5.74
CA ILE A 45 9.56 9.90 -5.12
C ILE A 45 8.65 10.97 -5.71
N GLU A 46 8.46 10.96 -7.04
CA GLU A 46 7.56 11.88 -7.73
C GLU A 46 6.12 11.76 -7.22
N ALA A 47 5.65 10.53 -7.01
CA ALA A 47 4.31 10.27 -6.50
C ALA A 47 4.10 10.71 -5.03
N LEU A 48 5.15 10.70 -4.20
CA LEU A 48 5.05 11.00 -2.77
C LEU A 48 5.33 12.47 -2.41
N VAL A 49 6.13 13.19 -3.22
CA VAL A 49 6.49 14.60 -2.97
C VAL A 49 5.28 15.50 -2.70
N PRO A 50 4.16 15.41 -3.46
CA PRO A 50 3.03 16.32 -3.26
C PRO A 50 2.35 16.19 -1.88
N THR A 51 2.42 15.02 -1.25
CA THR A 51 1.76 14.73 0.04
C THR A 51 2.72 14.69 1.22
N ALA A 52 4.03 14.74 0.97
CA ALA A 52 5.06 14.65 2.01
C ALA A 52 5.11 15.91 2.88
N LYS A 53 4.54 15.86 4.09
CA LYS A 53 4.64 16.94 5.08
C LYS A 53 6.06 17.14 5.60
N VAL A 54 6.83 16.07 5.75
CA VAL A 54 8.17 16.07 6.33
C VAL A 54 9.15 15.43 5.36
N GLN A 55 9.94 16.25 4.70
CA GLN A 55 10.87 15.79 3.67
C GLN A 55 11.93 14.80 4.18
N THR A 56 12.28 14.86 5.47
CA THR A 56 13.25 13.95 6.09
C THR A 56 12.84 12.47 5.99
N PHE A 57 11.55 12.16 5.98
CA PHE A 57 11.05 10.79 5.84
C PHE A 57 10.87 10.35 4.37
N LEU A 58 10.92 11.28 3.44
CA LEU A 58 10.69 11.00 2.02
C LEU A 58 11.58 9.87 1.47
N PRO A 59 12.89 9.79 1.75
CA PRO A 59 13.72 8.67 1.26
C PRO A 59 13.25 7.30 1.77
N LEU A 60 12.87 7.21 3.05
CA LEU A 60 12.36 5.97 3.65
C LEU A 60 11.02 5.55 3.02
N LEU A 61 10.09 6.50 2.89
CA LEU A 61 8.79 6.22 2.29
C LEU A 61 8.91 5.86 0.81
N THR A 62 9.82 6.52 0.08
CA THR A 62 10.15 6.19 -1.31
C THR A 62 10.67 4.75 -1.44
N GLU A 63 11.62 4.34 -0.59
CA GLU A 63 12.15 2.97 -0.58
C GLU A 63 11.03 1.95 -0.36
N ARG A 64 10.16 2.18 0.63
CA ARG A 64 9.05 1.29 0.95
C ARG A 64 8.03 1.21 -0.18
N PHE A 65 7.65 2.34 -0.75
CA PHE A 65 6.70 2.38 -1.85
C PHE A 65 7.26 1.74 -3.12
N ALA A 66 8.51 2.02 -3.48
CA ALA A 66 9.18 1.37 -4.60
C ALA A 66 9.30 -0.15 -4.39
N ARG A 67 9.58 -0.61 -3.16
CA ARG A 67 9.57 -2.04 -2.80
C ARG A 67 8.21 -2.69 -3.03
N ASP A 68 7.13 -2.07 -2.57
CA ASP A 68 5.77 -2.57 -2.76
C ASP A 68 5.43 -2.72 -4.25
N ARG A 69 5.83 -1.74 -5.07
CA ARG A 69 5.64 -1.72 -6.52
C ARG A 69 6.50 -2.77 -7.24
N LEU A 70 7.77 -2.91 -6.86
CA LEU A 70 8.67 -3.94 -7.39
C LEU A 70 8.19 -5.35 -7.05
N ARG A 71 7.66 -5.58 -5.85
CA ARG A 71 7.03 -6.87 -5.47
C ARG A 71 5.80 -7.17 -6.33
N ALA A 72 4.99 -6.15 -6.63
CA ALA A 72 3.86 -6.30 -7.54
C ALA A 72 4.33 -6.66 -8.95
N LEU A 73 5.35 -5.98 -9.48
CA LEU A 73 5.94 -6.31 -10.78
C LEU A 73 6.52 -7.72 -10.81
N ALA A 74 7.27 -8.12 -9.77
CA ALA A 74 7.82 -9.48 -9.66
C ALA A 74 6.74 -10.57 -9.63
N LYS A 75 5.60 -10.30 -8.98
CA LYS A 75 4.43 -11.21 -9.00
C LYS A 75 3.85 -11.31 -10.41
N LEU A 76 3.71 -10.20 -11.14
CA LEU A 76 3.24 -10.18 -12.53
C LEU A 76 4.13 -10.98 -13.47
N GLU A 77 5.45 -10.89 -13.28
CA GLU A 77 6.45 -11.61 -14.09
C GLU A 77 6.66 -13.08 -13.64
N GLY A 78 5.91 -13.52 -12.60
CA GLY A 78 6.01 -14.89 -12.09
C GLY A 78 7.29 -15.19 -11.29
N SER A 79 8.06 -14.17 -10.93
CA SER A 79 9.33 -14.28 -10.20
C SER A 79 9.13 -14.29 -8.69
N LEU A 80 7.96 -13.90 -8.18
CA LEU A 80 7.64 -13.82 -6.76
C LEU A 80 6.20 -14.32 -6.51
N GLY A 81 5.99 -14.98 -5.38
CA GLY A 81 4.66 -15.28 -4.85
C GLY A 81 3.87 -16.29 -5.66
N GLY A 82 4.52 -17.31 -6.27
CA GLY A 82 3.85 -18.34 -7.08
C GLY A 82 2.67 -18.97 -6.34
N GLY A 83 1.43 -18.65 -6.79
CA GLY A 83 0.20 -19.14 -6.20
C GLY A 83 -0.31 -18.39 -4.95
N VAL A 84 0.46 -17.44 -4.39
CA VAL A 84 0.00 -16.64 -3.25
C VAL A 84 -0.99 -15.57 -3.75
N PRO A 85 -2.24 -15.53 -3.26
CA PRO A 85 -3.21 -14.54 -3.68
C PRO A 85 -2.79 -13.13 -3.25
N GLY A 86 -3.11 -12.14 -4.09
CA GLY A 86 -2.87 -10.73 -3.82
C GLY A 86 -4.17 -9.97 -3.60
N VAL A 87 -4.20 -9.09 -2.61
CA VAL A 87 -5.33 -8.23 -2.30
C VAL A 87 -4.89 -6.77 -2.24
N LEU A 88 -5.64 -5.90 -2.88
CA LEU A 88 -5.47 -4.45 -2.81
C LEU A 88 -6.69 -3.81 -2.17
N PHE A 89 -6.48 -3.04 -1.11
CA PHE A 89 -7.51 -2.22 -0.47
C PHE A 89 -7.39 -0.76 -0.91
N LEU A 90 -8.47 -0.20 -1.44
CA LEU A 90 -8.56 1.16 -1.94
C LEU A 90 -9.61 1.98 -1.20
N CYS A 91 -9.25 3.20 -0.84
CA CYS A 91 -10.19 4.25 -0.44
C CYS A 91 -9.68 5.60 -0.98
N VAL A 92 -10.41 6.69 -0.76
CA VAL A 92 -9.99 8.00 -1.28
C VAL A 92 -8.61 8.39 -0.73
N HIS A 93 -8.45 8.43 0.58
CA HIS A 93 -7.27 9.03 1.24
C HIS A 93 -6.17 8.05 1.65
N ASN A 94 -6.39 6.74 1.55
CA ASN A 94 -5.47 5.71 2.07
C ASN A 94 -4.97 6.00 3.51
N ALA A 95 -5.82 6.58 4.35
CA ALA A 95 -5.47 7.03 5.69
C ALA A 95 -6.25 6.35 6.83
N GLY A 96 -7.39 5.73 6.54
CA GLY A 96 -8.26 5.07 7.53
C GLY A 96 -8.67 3.67 7.08
N ARG A 97 -9.80 3.57 6.36
CA ARG A 97 -10.44 2.30 5.99
C ARG A 97 -9.49 1.30 5.34
N SER A 98 -8.80 1.67 4.27
CA SER A 98 -7.88 0.78 3.54
C SER A 98 -6.66 0.38 4.36
N GLN A 99 -6.19 1.24 5.27
CA GLN A 99 -5.08 0.93 6.17
C GLN A 99 -5.50 -0.06 7.26
N MET A 100 -6.68 0.12 7.88
CA MET A 100 -7.24 -0.83 8.84
C MET A 100 -7.49 -2.19 8.19
N ALA A 101 -8.05 -2.23 6.96
CA ALA A 101 -8.28 -3.46 6.23
C ALA A 101 -6.99 -4.19 5.89
N ALA A 102 -5.97 -3.47 5.42
CA ALA A 102 -4.65 -4.04 5.15
C ALA A 102 -3.98 -4.56 6.44
N GLY A 103 -4.08 -3.82 7.55
CA GLY A 103 -3.60 -4.24 8.86
C GLY A 103 -4.25 -5.54 9.33
N TRP A 104 -5.58 -5.64 9.25
CA TRP A 104 -6.32 -6.85 9.60
C TRP A 104 -5.92 -8.04 8.73
N LEU A 105 -5.87 -7.86 7.40
CA LEU A 105 -5.55 -8.98 6.51
C LEU A 105 -4.12 -9.49 6.72
N ARG A 106 -3.14 -8.60 6.89
CA ARG A 106 -1.76 -9.00 7.22
C ARG A 106 -1.68 -9.73 8.55
N HIS A 107 -2.43 -9.26 9.57
CA HIS A 107 -2.45 -9.90 10.88
C HIS A 107 -3.05 -11.32 10.83
N LEU A 108 -4.13 -11.50 10.10
CA LEU A 108 -4.85 -12.79 10.03
C LEU A 108 -4.22 -13.78 9.05
N ALA A 109 -3.70 -13.31 7.93
CA ALA A 109 -3.20 -14.17 6.86
C ALA A 109 -1.69 -14.42 6.92
N GLY A 110 -0.90 -13.57 7.61
CA GLY A 110 0.56 -13.65 7.56
C GLY A 110 1.08 -13.63 6.12
N ASP A 111 1.95 -14.57 5.79
CA ASP A 111 2.57 -14.68 4.46
C ASP A 111 1.70 -15.42 3.43
N HIS A 112 0.49 -15.86 3.80
CA HIS A 112 -0.40 -16.59 2.89
C HIS A 112 -1.15 -15.68 1.91
N VAL A 113 -1.10 -14.36 2.09
CA VAL A 113 -1.71 -13.37 1.21
C VAL A 113 -0.76 -12.18 1.05
N MET A 114 -0.55 -11.73 -0.18
CA MET A 114 0.16 -10.47 -0.45
C MET A 114 -0.83 -9.31 -0.36
N VAL A 115 -0.53 -8.30 0.47
CA VAL A 115 -1.48 -7.24 0.80
C VAL A 115 -0.90 -5.87 0.44
N TRP A 116 -1.66 -5.11 -0.34
CA TRP A 116 -1.39 -3.72 -0.70
C TRP A 116 -2.54 -2.80 -0.29
N SER A 117 -2.22 -1.53 -0.14
CA SER A 117 -3.22 -0.48 0.05
C SER A 117 -2.85 0.76 -0.76
N GLY A 118 -3.85 1.53 -1.17
CA GLY A 118 -3.66 2.76 -1.92
C GLY A 118 -4.87 3.69 -1.83
N GLY A 119 -4.70 4.92 -2.34
CA GLY A 119 -5.77 5.90 -2.43
C GLY A 119 -5.78 6.62 -3.77
N SER A 120 -6.93 7.18 -4.16
CA SER A 120 -7.04 8.06 -5.32
C SER A 120 -6.49 9.45 -5.05
N GLU A 121 -6.63 9.92 -3.79
CA GLU A 121 -6.16 11.21 -3.28
C GLU A 121 -5.50 11.01 -1.91
N PRO A 122 -4.26 10.46 -1.86
CA PRO A 122 -3.62 10.11 -0.60
C PRO A 122 -3.50 11.32 0.33
N ALA A 123 -3.86 11.11 1.60
CA ALA A 123 -3.64 12.10 2.64
C ALA A 123 -2.14 12.23 2.96
N SER A 124 -1.78 13.19 3.79
CA SER A 124 -0.40 13.38 4.22
C SER A 124 0.01 12.51 5.42
N GLU A 125 -0.95 11.91 6.12
CA GLU A 125 -0.72 11.06 7.30
C GLU A 125 -1.88 10.09 7.52
N ILE A 126 -1.62 9.01 8.27
CA ILE A 126 -2.66 8.08 8.72
C ILE A 126 -3.56 8.77 9.75
N ASN A 127 -4.85 8.46 9.72
CA ASN A 127 -5.82 8.94 10.69
C ASN A 127 -5.43 8.47 12.11
N PRO A 128 -5.16 9.38 13.06
CA PRO A 128 -4.75 9.01 14.42
C PRO A 128 -5.75 8.09 15.13
N ALA A 129 -7.06 8.32 14.95
CA ALA A 129 -8.08 7.48 15.57
C ALA A 129 -8.09 6.06 14.96
N ALA A 130 -7.72 5.90 13.69
CA ALA A 130 -7.54 4.58 13.09
C ALA A 130 -6.30 3.86 13.66
N ILE A 131 -5.19 4.58 13.88
CA ILE A 131 -4.00 4.01 14.53
C ILE A 131 -4.36 3.52 15.94
N GLU A 132 -5.02 4.37 16.74
CA GLU A 132 -5.40 4.04 18.11
C GLU A 132 -6.39 2.86 18.15
N ALA A 133 -7.40 2.86 17.29
CA ALA A 133 -8.35 1.77 17.19
C ALA A 133 -7.70 0.42 16.84
N MET A 134 -6.73 0.41 15.94
CA MET A 134 -6.00 -0.81 15.59
C MET A 134 -5.06 -1.26 16.70
N ALA A 135 -4.41 -0.33 17.40
CA ALA A 135 -3.56 -0.64 18.55
C ALA A 135 -4.34 -1.32 19.71
N GLU A 136 -5.60 -0.96 19.94
CA GLU A 136 -6.47 -1.62 20.94
C GLU A 136 -6.66 -3.12 20.70
N VAL A 137 -6.55 -3.55 19.45
CA VAL A 137 -6.67 -4.97 19.06
C VAL A 137 -5.31 -5.62 18.75
N GLY A 138 -4.22 -4.96 19.15
CA GLY A 138 -2.85 -5.49 19.02
C GLY A 138 -2.25 -5.38 17.62
N ILE A 139 -2.81 -4.57 16.73
CA ILE A 139 -2.33 -4.39 15.37
C ILE A 139 -1.70 -3.00 15.23
N ASP A 140 -0.38 -2.97 15.01
CA ASP A 140 0.36 -1.73 14.82
C ASP A 140 0.37 -1.32 13.34
N ILE A 141 -0.24 -0.17 13.04
CA ILE A 141 -0.19 0.48 11.72
C ILE A 141 0.56 1.82 11.73
N THR A 142 1.29 2.14 12.81
CA THR A 142 2.05 3.40 12.93
C THR A 142 3.13 3.56 11.86
N ALA A 143 3.67 2.45 11.39
CA ALA A 143 4.67 2.45 10.33
C ALA A 143 4.06 2.64 8.93
N GLU A 144 2.75 2.49 8.75
CA GLU A 144 2.11 2.68 7.46
C GLU A 144 2.05 4.16 7.06
N PHE A 145 1.82 4.42 5.77
CA PHE A 145 1.72 5.77 5.23
C PHE A 145 0.76 5.80 4.04
N PRO A 146 0.05 6.92 3.82
CA PRO A 146 -0.79 7.09 2.65
C PRO A 146 0.05 7.13 1.37
N LYS A 147 -0.42 6.43 0.34
CA LYS A 147 0.23 6.34 -0.97
C LYS A 147 -0.80 6.14 -2.07
N PRO A 148 -0.53 6.58 -3.31
CA PRO A 148 -1.43 6.31 -4.42
C PRO A 148 -1.43 4.82 -4.76
N TRP A 149 -2.50 4.37 -5.40
CA TRP A 149 -2.46 3.09 -6.10
C TRP A 149 -1.68 3.25 -7.42
N THR A 150 -1.17 2.16 -7.96
CA THR A 150 -0.42 2.16 -9.24
C THR A 150 -0.88 0.99 -10.11
N ASP A 151 -0.68 1.14 -11.41
CA ASP A 151 -1.13 0.18 -12.43
C ASP A 151 -0.57 -1.22 -12.19
N GLU A 152 0.72 -1.33 -11.92
CA GLU A 152 1.37 -2.62 -11.65
C GLU A 152 0.82 -3.29 -10.40
N ILE A 153 0.45 -2.54 -9.34
CA ILE A 153 -0.17 -3.11 -8.13
C ILE A 153 -1.55 -3.65 -8.46
N VAL A 154 -2.41 -2.84 -9.12
CA VAL A 154 -3.76 -3.30 -9.50
C VAL A 154 -3.70 -4.53 -10.40
N ARG A 155 -2.75 -4.59 -11.33
CA ARG A 155 -2.55 -5.75 -12.21
C ARG A 155 -2.02 -6.98 -11.50
N ALA A 156 -1.23 -6.83 -10.43
CA ALA A 156 -0.62 -7.93 -9.69
C ALA A 156 -1.57 -8.66 -8.74
N VAL A 157 -2.64 -7.99 -8.27
CA VAL A 157 -3.56 -8.58 -7.29
C VAL A 157 -4.67 -9.40 -7.94
N ASP A 158 -5.23 -10.31 -7.17
CA ASP A 158 -6.36 -11.17 -7.59
C ASP A 158 -7.69 -10.54 -7.18
N VAL A 159 -7.69 -9.80 -6.06
CA VAL A 159 -8.87 -9.10 -5.52
C VAL A 159 -8.56 -7.63 -5.29
N VAL A 160 -9.46 -6.77 -5.75
CA VAL A 160 -9.48 -5.34 -5.45
C VAL A 160 -10.70 -5.03 -4.61
N VAL A 161 -10.49 -4.46 -3.43
CA VAL A 161 -11.56 -4.03 -2.53
C VAL A 161 -11.60 -2.51 -2.52
N THR A 162 -12.71 -1.92 -2.97
CA THR A 162 -12.94 -0.48 -2.95
C THR A 162 -13.77 -0.08 -1.73
N MET A 163 -13.51 1.11 -1.18
CA MET A 163 -14.17 1.64 0.00
C MET A 163 -14.49 3.12 -0.20
N GLY A 164 -15.43 3.38 -1.12
CA GLY A 164 -15.89 4.74 -1.40
C GLY A 164 -14.93 5.58 -2.24
N CYS A 165 -14.09 4.96 -3.09
CA CYS A 165 -13.26 5.67 -4.06
C CYS A 165 -13.97 5.92 -5.41
N GLY A 166 -15.24 5.53 -5.53
CA GLY A 166 -16.04 5.75 -6.75
C GLY A 166 -15.40 5.16 -8.00
N ASP A 167 -15.52 5.86 -9.12
CA ASP A 167 -15.04 5.43 -10.45
C ASP A 167 -13.52 5.62 -10.65
N ALA A 168 -12.77 6.00 -9.60
CA ALA A 168 -11.34 6.31 -9.72
C ALA A 168 -10.44 5.06 -9.85
N CYS A 169 -11.00 3.84 -9.69
CA CYS A 169 -10.24 2.61 -9.83
C CYS A 169 -10.43 1.97 -11.20
N PRO A 170 -9.37 1.74 -11.98
CA PRO A 170 -9.49 1.10 -13.28
C PRO A 170 -9.93 -0.37 -13.13
N LEU A 171 -10.80 -0.81 -14.03
CA LEU A 171 -11.27 -2.18 -14.09
C LEU A 171 -10.39 -3.01 -15.04
N TYR A 172 -9.74 -4.03 -14.51
CA TYR A 172 -8.95 -4.99 -15.29
C TYR A 172 -9.69 -6.33 -15.42
N PRO A 173 -9.73 -6.94 -16.60
CA PRO A 173 -10.34 -8.26 -16.80
C PRO A 173 -9.68 -9.34 -15.92
N GLY A 174 -10.48 -10.31 -15.49
CA GLY A 174 -10.00 -11.49 -14.75
C GLY A 174 -9.71 -11.25 -13.27
N LYS A 175 -10.06 -10.08 -12.73
CA LYS A 175 -9.91 -9.77 -11.30
C LYS A 175 -11.27 -9.76 -10.61
N ARG A 176 -11.28 -10.14 -9.33
CA ARG A 176 -12.44 -9.99 -8.46
C ARG A 176 -12.44 -8.57 -7.89
N TYR A 177 -13.58 -7.88 -8.00
CA TYR A 177 -13.82 -6.58 -7.40
C TYR A 177 -14.88 -6.71 -6.32
N GLU A 178 -14.64 -6.11 -5.17
CA GLU A 178 -15.62 -5.94 -4.10
C GLU A 178 -15.72 -4.46 -3.75
N ASP A 179 -16.93 -3.96 -3.56
CA ASP A 179 -17.15 -2.63 -3.01
C ASP A 179 -17.71 -2.74 -1.60
N TRP A 180 -16.96 -2.19 -0.64
CA TRP A 180 -17.36 -2.21 0.76
C TRP A 180 -17.89 -0.84 1.16
N GLU A 181 -19.21 -0.72 1.24
CA GLU A 181 -19.84 0.45 1.83
C GLU A 181 -19.51 0.49 3.33
N LEU A 182 -18.74 1.49 3.74
CA LEU A 182 -18.27 1.69 5.11
C LEU A 182 -18.37 3.16 5.48
N ALA A 183 -18.71 3.44 6.73
CA ALA A 183 -18.64 4.81 7.27
C ALA A 183 -17.21 5.36 7.18
N ASP A 184 -17.09 6.68 7.01
CA ASP A 184 -15.77 7.32 6.91
C ASP A 184 -15.25 7.68 8.31
N PRO A 185 -14.06 7.19 8.71
CA PRO A 185 -13.43 7.54 9.98
C PRO A 185 -12.81 8.95 9.99
N ALA A 186 -12.80 9.67 8.87
CA ALA A 186 -12.22 11.00 8.79
C ALA A 186 -12.95 11.99 9.71
N GLY A 187 -12.20 12.66 10.60
CA GLY A 187 -12.75 13.61 11.56
C GLY A 187 -13.58 13.01 12.69
N GLN A 188 -13.67 11.68 12.76
CA GLN A 188 -14.38 10.97 13.84
C GLN A 188 -13.46 10.73 15.03
N ASP A 189 -14.09 10.62 16.22
CA ASP A 189 -13.40 10.19 17.43
C ASP A 189 -13.18 8.66 17.46
N LEU A 190 -12.40 8.20 18.42
CA LEU A 190 -12.09 6.79 18.60
C LEU A 190 -13.35 5.94 18.83
N ALA A 191 -14.36 6.46 19.52
CA ALA A 191 -15.59 5.73 19.82
C ALA A 191 -16.38 5.43 18.53
N ALA A 192 -16.40 6.36 17.59
CA ALA A 192 -17.05 6.19 16.30
C ALA A 192 -16.19 5.33 15.32
N VAL A 193 -14.87 5.30 15.48
CA VAL A 193 -13.97 4.49 14.62
C VAL A 193 -13.98 3.01 15.00
N ARG A 194 -14.16 2.65 16.26
CA ARG A 194 -14.21 1.24 16.72
C ARG A 194 -15.21 0.37 15.94
N PRO A 195 -16.50 0.75 15.78
CA PRO A 195 -17.43 -0.06 14.99
C PRO A 195 -17.04 -0.18 13.53
N ILE A 196 -16.41 0.85 12.94
CA ILE A 196 -15.89 0.78 11.55
C ILE A 196 -14.76 -0.24 11.46
N ARG A 197 -13.82 -0.23 12.41
CA ARG A 197 -12.74 -1.22 12.52
C ARG A 197 -13.29 -2.64 12.64
N ASP A 198 -14.29 -2.85 13.49
CA ASP A 198 -14.85 -4.17 13.73
C ASP A 198 -15.64 -4.70 12.52
N GLU A 199 -16.37 -3.84 11.82
CA GLU A 199 -17.00 -4.19 10.55
C GLU A 199 -15.96 -4.55 9.47
N ILE A 200 -14.86 -3.80 9.40
CA ILE A 200 -13.75 -4.12 8.49
C ILE A 200 -13.16 -5.48 8.82
N ARG A 201 -12.92 -5.82 10.10
CA ARG A 201 -12.47 -7.15 10.52
C ARG A 201 -13.38 -8.23 9.97
N ASP A 202 -14.69 -8.12 10.22
CA ASP A 202 -15.65 -9.15 9.82
C ASP A 202 -15.69 -9.35 8.28
N ARG A 203 -15.48 -8.28 7.51
CA ARG A 203 -15.36 -8.36 6.05
C ARG A 203 -14.04 -8.99 5.61
N VAL A 204 -12.93 -8.64 6.26
CA VAL A 204 -11.61 -9.23 5.99
C VAL A 204 -11.59 -10.73 6.30
N GLU A 205 -12.22 -11.18 7.39
CA GLU A 205 -12.33 -12.61 7.74
C GLU A 205 -13.10 -13.37 6.65
N ARG A 206 -14.22 -12.83 6.16
CA ARG A 206 -14.97 -13.44 5.04
C ARG A 206 -14.16 -13.45 3.74
N LEU A 207 -13.45 -12.38 3.43
CA LEU A 207 -12.57 -12.31 2.27
C LEU A 207 -11.48 -13.39 2.37
N LEU A 208 -10.77 -13.48 3.51
CA LEU A 208 -9.70 -14.46 3.73
C LEU A 208 -10.21 -15.90 3.57
N ALA A 209 -11.37 -16.22 4.15
CA ALA A 209 -11.98 -17.53 3.97
C ALA A 209 -12.27 -17.87 2.49
N SER A 210 -12.62 -16.87 1.68
CA SER A 210 -12.88 -17.04 0.25
C SER A 210 -11.63 -17.16 -0.63
N LEU A 211 -10.46 -16.78 -0.11
CA LEU A 211 -9.17 -16.88 -0.81
C LEU A 211 -8.51 -18.25 -0.62
N GLN A 212 -8.92 -19.01 0.40
CA GLN A 212 -8.43 -20.35 0.63
C GLN A 212 -9.12 -21.32 -0.35
N PRO A 213 -8.38 -22.23 -1.01
CA PRO A 213 -9.02 -23.26 -1.82
C PRO A 213 -9.95 -24.10 -0.93
N PRO A 214 -11.10 -24.56 -1.43
CA PRO A 214 -11.94 -25.48 -0.67
C PRO A 214 -11.11 -26.73 -0.30
N VAL A 215 -11.13 -27.07 0.98
CA VAL A 215 -10.48 -28.28 1.54
C VAL A 215 -11.12 -29.54 0.97
#